data_b2b93b2558e63574340baa7c010857c2
#
_entry.id   b2b93b2558e63574340baa7c010857c2
#
_cell.length_a   1.000
_cell.length_b   1.000
_cell.length_c   1.000
_cell.angle_alpha   90.00
_cell.angle_beta   90.00
_cell.angle_gamma   90.00
#
_symmetry.space_group_name_H-M   'P 1'
#
loop_
_entity.id
_entity.type
_entity.pdbx_description
1 polymer ?
#
loop_
_entity_poly.entity_id
_entity_poly.type
_entity_poly.pdbx_seq_one_letter_code
_entity_poly.pdbx_strand_id
1 'polypeptide(L)'
;MTVEHLQELHGLPTFVFPSKGESTELPAAEVVAWSIAASPYSDETEEFTEVFERFLSTVDVAKVRALIIGQWGEPYDNSSDGVVELLVAAKDRLTSLEALFIGDLEAEEAEISWIEQGDVTPVLAAYPRLRELGVRGGTGLRFPAVRHEALRTLTFEAGGLPGEVVRGVVASDLPALEYLEMWLGVEEYGGDATVADLAPLLDGGRFPRLRHLGLRNSEIQDEVATAVAAAPVVAQLASLDLSLGVLSDTGALALLDGQPLTHLKWIDLHHNFVTEDVANRLRAAWEPAGVEVDLSETGDSWEDGDEIHRYTAVAE
;
A
#
# COMPACT_ATOMS: atom_id res chain seq x y z
N MET A 1 -14.09 6.61 2.83
CA MET A 1 -12.95 7.31 2.16
C MET A 1 -12.84 6.73 0.77
N THR A 2 -12.66 7.54 -0.25
CA THR A 2 -12.48 7.06 -1.63
C THR A 2 -10.99 7.02 -1.93
N VAL A 3 -10.53 5.95 -2.54
CA VAL A 3 -9.14 5.84 -2.99
C VAL A 3 -9.01 6.65 -4.28
N GLU A 4 -7.99 7.49 -4.36
CA GLU A 4 -7.72 8.37 -5.52
C GLU A 4 -6.48 7.90 -6.29
N HIS A 5 -6.35 8.35 -7.54
CA HIS A 5 -5.13 8.13 -8.33
C HIS A 5 -3.91 8.79 -7.69
N LEU A 6 -2.77 8.13 -7.82
CA LEU A 6 -1.50 8.66 -7.36
C LEU A 6 -1.14 9.97 -8.07
N GLN A 7 -0.92 11.02 -7.30
CA GLN A 7 -0.47 12.31 -7.82
C GLN A 7 1.05 12.37 -7.95
N GLU A 8 1.76 11.48 -7.27
CA GLU A 8 3.21 11.33 -7.38
C GLU A 8 3.65 9.89 -7.08
N LEU A 9 4.80 9.48 -7.58
CA LEU A 9 5.49 8.24 -7.21
C LEU A 9 7.00 8.52 -7.19
N HIS A 10 7.68 8.09 -6.14
CA HIS A 10 9.12 8.26 -5.98
C HIS A 10 9.59 9.73 -6.01
N GLY A 11 8.77 10.63 -5.48
CA GLY A 11 9.02 12.09 -5.50
C GLY A 11 8.92 12.70 -6.91
N LEU A 12 8.32 12.02 -7.86
CA LEU A 12 8.06 12.50 -9.21
C LEU A 12 6.56 12.70 -9.43
N PRO A 13 6.13 13.85 -9.99
CA PRO A 13 4.72 14.08 -10.26
C PRO A 13 4.21 13.10 -11.33
N THR A 14 2.97 12.65 -11.20
CA THR A 14 2.33 11.77 -12.15
C THR A 14 2.08 12.47 -13.49
N PHE A 15 2.37 11.79 -14.58
CA PHE A 15 2.03 12.18 -15.93
C PHE A 15 1.35 11.02 -16.64
N VAL A 16 0.08 11.21 -17.01
CA VAL A 16 -0.70 10.20 -17.72
C VAL A 16 -0.20 10.13 -19.17
N PHE A 17 0.19 8.95 -19.61
CA PHE A 17 0.60 8.72 -21.00
C PHE A 17 -0.61 8.91 -21.94
N PRO A 18 -0.53 9.79 -22.94
CA PRO A 18 -1.70 10.18 -23.72
C PRO A 18 -2.30 9.03 -24.52
N SER A 19 -3.60 9.08 -24.72
CA SER A 19 -4.35 8.16 -25.58
C SER A 19 -3.90 8.26 -27.03
N LYS A 20 -4.21 7.24 -27.83
CA LYS A 20 -3.89 7.23 -29.26
C LYS A 20 -4.60 8.39 -29.98
N GLY A 21 -3.84 9.11 -30.81
CA GLY A 21 -4.36 10.26 -31.51
C GLY A 21 -4.36 11.58 -30.74
N GLU A 22 -4.15 11.54 -29.43
CA GLU A 22 -3.99 12.74 -28.62
C GLU A 22 -2.63 13.38 -28.88
N SER A 23 -2.63 14.71 -29.12
CA SER A 23 -1.41 15.49 -29.37
C SER A 23 -1.01 16.23 -28.11
N THR A 24 -0.19 15.58 -27.28
CA THR A 24 0.33 16.15 -26.04
C THR A 24 1.87 16.20 -26.11
N GLU A 25 2.47 17.31 -25.68
CA GLU A 25 3.92 17.39 -25.55
C GLU A 25 4.38 16.52 -24.37
N LEU A 26 5.22 15.53 -24.67
CA LEU A 26 5.71 14.62 -23.64
C LEU A 26 6.85 15.26 -22.83
N PRO A 27 6.83 15.14 -21.50
CA PRO A 27 7.94 15.61 -20.67
C PRO A 27 9.20 14.74 -20.87
N ALA A 28 10.32 15.18 -20.32
CA ALA A 28 11.50 14.35 -20.25
C ALA A 28 11.22 13.10 -19.40
N ALA A 29 11.72 11.94 -19.85
CA ALA A 29 11.31 10.64 -19.32
C ALA A 29 11.63 10.46 -17.81
N GLU A 30 12.68 11.12 -17.33
CA GLU A 30 13.20 11.01 -15.96
C GLU A 30 12.56 11.96 -14.94
N VAL A 31 11.71 12.91 -15.36
CA VAL A 31 11.20 13.96 -14.46
C VAL A 31 9.77 13.75 -13.98
N VAL A 32 9.12 12.70 -14.47
CA VAL A 32 7.75 12.33 -14.09
C VAL A 32 7.65 10.84 -13.74
N ALA A 33 6.63 10.49 -12.98
CA ALA A 33 6.13 9.13 -12.86
C ALA A 33 5.11 8.92 -14.00
N TRP A 34 5.42 8.01 -14.90
CA TRP A 34 4.55 7.72 -16.04
C TRP A 34 3.39 6.84 -15.61
N SER A 35 2.17 7.31 -15.78
CA SER A 35 0.96 6.53 -15.59
C SER A 35 0.48 5.97 -16.92
N ILE A 36 0.29 4.66 -16.99
CA ILE A 36 -0.15 3.92 -18.18
C ILE A 36 -1.43 3.17 -17.83
N ALA A 37 -2.48 3.43 -18.61
CA ALA A 37 -3.76 2.78 -18.44
C ALA A 37 -4.41 2.50 -19.81
N ALA A 38 -5.26 1.48 -19.85
CA ALA A 38 -6.10 1.14 -20.99
C ALA A 38 -7.55 0.96 -20.49
N SER A 39 -8.38 1.98 -20.67
CA SER A 39 -9.78 1.90 -20.28
C SER A 39 -10.59 1.13 -21.32
N PRO A 40 -11.38 0.13 -20.93
CA PRO A 40 -12.24 -0.62 -21.84
C PRO A 40 -13.44 0.22 -22.36
N TYR A 41 -13.68 1.38 -21.73
CA TYR A 41 -14.83 2.24 -22.03
C TYR A 41 -14.45 3.48 -22.87
N SER A 42 -13.21 3.58 -23.34
CA SER A 42 -12.79 4.67 -24.21
C SER A 42 -13.32 4.48 -25.65
N ASP A 43 -13.63 5.59 -26.34
CA ASP A 43 -14.09 5.57 -27.75
C ASP A 43 -13.03 4.98 -28.71
N GLU A 44 -11.75 5.05 -28.35
CA GLU A 44 -10.61 4.43 -29.04
C GLU A 44 -10.03 3.34 -28.14
N THR A 45 -10.59 2.13 -28.21
CA THR A 45 -10.13 0.98 -27.43
C THR A 45 -8.76 0.52 -27.91
N GLU A 46 -7.72 0.82 -27.13
CA GLU A 46 -6.43 0.13 -27.22
C GLU A 46 -6.37 -0.92 -26.10
N GLU A 47 -5.93 -2.12 -26.42
CA GLU A 47 -5.59 -3.10 -25.40
C GLU A 47 -4.36 -2.62 -24.61
N PHE A 48 -4.26 -2.97 -23.33
CA PHE A 48 -3.12 -2.54 -22.48
C PHE A 48 -1.77 -2.87 -23.13
N THR A 49 -1.64 -4.02 -23.77
CA THR A 49 -0.44 -4.43 -24.50
C THR A 49 -0.07 -3.43 -25.60
N GLU A 50 -1.05 -2.89 -26.32
CA GLU A 50 -0.81 -1.92 -27.40
C GLU A 50 -0.39 -0.56 -26.83
N VAL A 51 -1.04 -0.10 -25.76
CA VAL A 51 -0.67 1.14 -25.04
C VAL A 51 0.76 1.03 -24.52
N PHE A 52 1.11 -0.09 -23.87
CA PHE A 52 2.43 -0.32 -23.32
C PHE A 52 3.52 -0.36 -24.39
N GLU A 53 3.30 -1.04 -25.51
CA GLU A 53 4.24 -1.05 -26.65
C GLU A 53 4.39 0.33 -27.28
N ARG A 54 3.30 1.11 -27.38
CA ARG A 54 3.33 2.49 -27.86
C ARG A 54 4.15 3.37 -26.90
N PHE A 55 3.97 3.22 -25.59
CA PHE A 55 4.78 3.88 -24.57
C PHE A 55 6.26 3.53 -24.74
N LEU A 56 6.58 2.23 -24.80
CA LEU A 56 7.94 1.78 -24.98
C LEU A 56 8.61 2.31 -26.26
N SER A 57 7.86 2.55 -27.33
CA SER A 57 8.39 3.04 -28.62
C SER A 57 8.46 4.56 -28.72
N THR A 58 7.70 5.29 -27.92
CA THR A 58 7.54 6.74 -28.00
C THR A 58 8.41 7.48 -26.99
N VAL A 59 8.54 6.92 -25.77
CA VAL A 59 9.29 7.53 -24.66
C VAL A 59 10.73 6.97 -24.63
N ASP A 60 11.69 7.79 -24.20
CA ASP A 60 13.06 7.32 -23.90
C ASP A 60 13.06 6.49 -22.60
N VAL A 61 12.51 5.27 -22.74
CA VAL A 61 12.20 4.41 -21.57
C VAL A 61 13.43 3.96 -20.79
N ALA A 62 14.61 4.06 -21.37
CA ALA A 62 15.86 3.79 -20.66
C ALA A 62 16.12 4.80 -19.51
N LYS A 63 15.44 5.97 -19.54
CA LYS A 63 15.53 7.00 -18.50
C LYS A 63 14.32 7.02 -17.56
N VAL A 64 13.28 6.26 -17.82
CA VAL A 64 12.11 6.18 -16.95
C VAL A 64 12.50 5.64 -15.59
N ARG A 65 12.17 6.40 -14.53
CA ARG A 65 12.48 6.06 -13.14
C ARG A 65 11.29 5.54 -12.36
N ALA A 66 10.10 6.02 -12.66
CA ALA A 66 8.87 5.64 -11.98
C ALA A 66 7.76 5.32 -12.99
N LEU A 67 7.05 4.23 -12.74
CA LEU A 67 5.96 3.75 -13.58
C LEU A 67 4.76 3.40 -12.71
N ILE A 68 3.61 3.87 -13.11
CA ILE A 68 2.31 3.63 -12.49
C ILE A 68 1.47 2.87 -13.50
N ILE A 69 0.96 1.71 -13.11
CA ILE A 69 0.05 0.92 -13.91
C ILE A 69 -1.36 1.15 -13.38
N GLY A 70 -2.17 1.84 -14.17
CA GLY A 70 -3.59 2.01 -13.94
C GLY A 70 -4.39 0.85 -14.52
N GLN A 71 -5.55 1.15 -15.10
CA GLN A 71 -6.46 0.14 -15.65
C GLN A 71 -5.81 -0.65 -16.80
N TRP A 72 -5.93 -1.99 -16.78
CA TRP A 72 -5.41 -2.87 -17.84
C TRP A 72 -6.51 -3.65 -18.58
N GLY A 73 -7.62 -3.00 -18.84
CA GLY A 73 -8.86 -3.59 -19.32
C GLY A 73 -9.87 -3.68 -18.18
N GLU A 74 -10.55 -4.81 -18.04
CA GLU A 74 -11.50 -5.06 -16.95
C GLU A 74 -10.77 -5.77 -15.78
N PRO A 75 -10.31 -5.04 -14.76
CA PRO A 75 -9.43 -5.59 -13.73
C PRO A 75 -10.15 -6.51 -12.72
N TYR A 76 -11.47 -6.60 -12.78
CA TYR A 76 -12.28 -7.55 -12.03
C TYR A 76 -12.47 -8.91 -12.76
N ASP A 77 -12.09 -9.01 -14.04
CA ASP A 77 -12.13 -10.23 -14.85
C ASP A 77 -10.73 -10.72 -15.27
N ASN A 78 -9.74 -9.83 -15.19
CA ASN A 78 -8.37 -10.10 -15.65
C ASN A 78 -7.36 -9.77 -14.56
N SER A 79 -6.59 -10.78 -14.16
CA SER A 79 -5.51 -10.56 -13.20
C SER A 79 -4.38 -9.71 -13.79
N SER A 80 -3.55 -9.14 -12.90
CA SER A 80 -2.34 -8.41 -13.30
C SER A 80 -1.22 -9.29 -13.86
N ASP A 81 -1.40 -10.61 -13.97
CA ASP A 81 -0.35 -11.52 -14.47
C ASP A 81 0.18 -11.09 -15.84
N GLY A 82 -0.71 -10.70 -16.78
CA GLY A 82 -0.32 -10.20 -18.11
C GLY A 82 0.49 -8.89 -18.04
N VAL A 83 0.16 -8.00 -17.13
CA VAL A 83 0.91 -6.76 -16.86
C VAL A 83 2.31 -7.10 -16.34
N VAL A 84 2.41 -8.00 -15.38
CA VAL A 84 3.69 -8.47 -14.82
C VAL A 84 4.56 -9.10 -15.90
N GLU A 85 3.99 -9.94 -16.78
CA GLU A 85 4.71 -10.53 -17.91
C GLU A 85 5.29 -9.46 -18.87
N LEU A 86 4.50 -8.44 -19.22
CA LEU A 86 4.95 -7.32 -20.05
C LEU A 86 6.08 -6.53 -19.40
N LEU A 87 5.96 -6.21 -18.10
CA LEU A 87 6.99 -5.53 -17.33
C LEU A 87 8.29 -6.34 -17.30
N VAL A 88 8.21 -7.64 -17.03
CA VAL A 88 9.37 -8.53 -17.01
C VAL A 88 10.03 -8.62 -18.40
N ALA A 89 9.24 -8.67 -19.46
CA ALA A 89 9.77 -8.67 -20.85
C ALA A 89 10.48 -7.35 -21.20
N ALA A 90 10.04 -6.22 -20.62
CA ALA A 90 10.62 -4.90 -20.89
C ALA A 90 11.88 -4.56 -20.04
N LYS A 91 12.36 -5.45 -19.17
CA LYS A 91 13.46 -5.18 -18.21
C LYS A 91 14.73 -4.62 -18.83
N ASP A 92 15.08 -5.08 -20.04
CA ASP A 92 16.28 -4.64 -20.74
C ASP A 92 16.10 -3.28 -21.44
N ARG A 93 14.88 -2.74 -21.46
CA ARG A 93 14.51 -1.42 -21.99
C ARG A 93 14.31 -0.41 -20.85
N LEU A 94 13.60 -0.77 -19.77
CA LEU A 94 13.33 0.06 -18.59
C LEU A 94 14.50 0.01 -17.57
N THR A 95 15.71 0.29 -18.04
CA THR A 95 16.95 0.06 -17.28
C THR A 95 17.17 0.98 -16.10
N SER A 96 16.43 2.09 -16.02
CA SER A 96 16.50 3.07 -14.93
C SER A 96 15.32 2.98 -13.94
N LEU A 97 14.45 1.99 -14.07
CA LEU A 97 13.26 1.88 -13.23
C LEU A 97 13.65 1.69 -11.75
N GLU A 98 13.19 2.60 -10.91
CA GLU A 98 13.42 2.65 -9.46
C GLU A 98 12.12 2.52 -8.65
N ALA A 99 10.96 2.84 -9.26
CA ALA A 99 9.66 2.75 -8.61
C ALA A 99 8.58 2.19 -9.53
N LEU A 100 7.71 1.37 -8.99
CA LEU A 100 6.58 0.76 -9.69
C LEU A 100 5.37 0.73 -8.75
N PHE A 101 4.21 1.13 -9.28
CA PHE A 101 2.92 0.94 -8.65
C PHE A 101 2.00 0.19 -9.61
N ILE A 102 1.29 -0.84 -9.13
CA ILE A 102 0.40 -1.68 -9.94
C ILE A 102 -1.01 -1.60 -9.35
N GLY A 103 -1.98 -1.23 -10.17
CA GLY A 103 -3.38 -1.15 -9.78
C GLY A 103 -3.80 0.24 -9.30
N ASP A 104 -3.25 1.30 -9.89
CA ASP A 104 -3.68 2.67 -9.60
C ASP A 104 -5.05 2.94 -10.24
N LEU A 105 -6.11 2.48 -9.56
CA LEU A 105 -7.50 2.62 -9.96
C LEU A 105 -8.29 3.34 -8.86
N GLU A 106 -9.25 4.16 -9.30
CA GLU A 106 -10.28 4.75 -8.43
C GLU A 106 -11.51 3.85 -8.36
N ALA A 107 -12.39 4.07 -7.38
CA ALA A 107 -13.58 3.25 -7.19
C ALA A 107 -14.54 3.25 -8.41
N GLU A 108 -14.56 4.34 -9.19
CA GLU A 108 -15.33 4.45 -10.43
C GLU A 108 -14.82 3.55 -11.55
N GLU A 109 -13.54 3.15 -11.50
CA GLU A 109 -12.91 2.25 -12.48
C GLU A 109 -12.99 0.79 -12.00
N ALA A 110 -12.71 0.55 -10.73
CA ALA A 110 -12.91 -0.72 -10.02
C ALA A 110 -12.78 -0.50 -8.52
N GLU A 111 -13.74 -0.99 -7.76
CA GLU A 111 -13.61 -1.04 -6.30
C GLU A 111 -12.40 -1.87 -5.90
N ILE A 112 -11.71 -1.47 -4.83
CA ILE A 112 -10.39 -2.01 -4.47
C ILE A 112 -10.38 -3.52 -4.28
N SER A 113 -11.47 -4.09 -3.75
CA SER A 113 -11.61 -5.53 -3.52
C SER A 113 -11.94 -6.33 -4.78
N TRP A 114 -12.27 -5.65 -5.88
CA TRP A 114 -12.57 -6.26 -7.17
C TRP A 114 -11.37 -6.23 -8.12
N ILE A 115 -10.28 -5.57 -7.72
CA ILE A 115 -9.06 -5.56 -8.51
C ILE A 115 -8.36 -6.92 -8.37
N GLU A 116 -8.40 -7.72 -9.44
CA GLU A 116 -7.71 -9.00 -9.47
C GLU A 116 -6.22 -8.83 -9.73
N GLN A 117 -5.44 -9.30 -8.78
CA GLN A 117 -3.99 -9.32 -8.85
C GLN A 117 -3.46 -10.73 -9.17
N GLY A 118 -2.15 -10.86 -9.32
CA GLY A 118 -1.44 -12.11 -9.52
C GLY A 118 -0.19 -12.18 -8.65
N ASP A 119 0.82 -12.95 -9.09
CA ASP A 119 2.14 -12.92 -8.47
C ASP A 119 2.92 -11.71 -8.98
N VAL A 120 3.14 -10.73 -8.11
CA VAL A 120 3.89 -9.51 -8.45
C VAL A 120 5.40 -9.62 -8.21
N THR A 121 5.86 -10.70 -7.59
CA THR A 121 7.29 -10.86 -7.25
C THR A 121 8.25 -11.01 -8.43
N PRO A 122 7.83 -11.48 -9.64
CA PRO A 122 8.72 -11.52 -10.80
C PRO A 122 9.29 -10.15 -11.19
N VAL A 123 8.59 -9.04 -10.90
CA VAL A 123 9.11 -7.69 -11.16
C VAL A 123 10.34 -7.38 -10.31
N LEU A 124 10.39 -7.86 -9.06
CA LEU A 124 11.55 -7.68 -8.19
C LEU A 124 12.79 -8.41 -8.73
N ALA A 125 12.61 -9.60 -9.28
CA ALA A 125 13.70 -10.33 -9.93
C ALA A 125 14.17 -9.66 -11.23
N ALA A 126 13.23 -9.05 -11.98
CA ALA A 126 13.53 -8.37 -13.25
C ALA A 126 14.23 -7.01 -13.04
N TYR A 127 13.92 -6.30 -11.96
CA TYR A 127 14.39 -4.95 -11.67
C TYR A 127 15.20 -4.87 -10.36
N PRO A 128 16.45 -5.34 -10.33
CA PRO A 128 17.25 -5.41 -9.10
C PRO A 128 17.60 -4.04 -8.49
N ARG A 129 17.31 -2.95 -9.20
CA ARG A 129 17.48 -1.58 -8.73
C ARG A 129 16.21 -0.95 -8.21
N LEU A 130 15.08 -1.66 -8.26
CA LEU A 130 13.78 -1.16 -7.78
C LEU A 130 13.89 -0.81 -6.29
N ARG A 131 13.43 0.36 -5.93
CA ARG A 131 13.46 0.91 -4.56
C ARG A 131 12.09 1.00 -3.95
N GLU A 132 11.07 1.08 -4.78
CA GLU A 132 9.69 1.29 -4.37
C GLU A 132 8.75 0.40 -5.17
N LEU A 133 7.93 -0.38 -4.47
CA LEU A 133 6.87 -1.20 -5.05
C LEU A 133 5.59 -0.96 -4.26
N GLY A 134 4.55 -0.54 -4.97
CA GLY A 134 3.19 -0.45 -4.46
C GLY A 134 2.24 -1.33 -5.27
N VAL A 135 1.25 -1.89 -4.61
CA VAL A 135 0.20 -2.71 -5.24
C VAL A 135 -1.13 -2.38 -4.60
N ARG A 136 -2.13 -2.07 -5.42
CA ARG A 136 -3.52 -1.90 -4.99
C ARG A 136 -4.38 -3.04 -5.51
N GLY A 137 -5.22 -3.61 -4.61
CA GLY A 137 -6.02 -4.79 -4.84
C GLY A 137 -5.46 -6.04 -4.15
N GLY A 138 -6.33 -6.74 -3.38
CA GLY A 138 -5.96 -7.93 -2.61
C GLY A 138 -6.36 -9.23 -3.27
N THR A 139 -7.40 -9.21 -4.10
CA THR A 139 -7.98 -10.43 -4.68
C THR A 139 -6.98 -11.13 -5.59
N GLY A 140 -6.69 -12.39 -5.32
CA GLY A 140 -5.73 -13.18 -6.08
C GLY A 140 -4.25 -12.78 -5.92
N LEU A 141 -3.95 -11.75 -5.11
CA LEU A 141 -2.59 -11.27 -4.89
C LEU A 141 -1.72 -12.37 -4.26
N ARG A 142 -0.55 -12.55 -4.82
CA ARG A 142 0.49 -13.45 -4.30
C ARG A 142 1.81 -12.68 -4.15
N PHE A 143 2.44 -12.91 -3.02
CA PHE A 143 3.77 -12.39 -2.73
C PHE A 143 4.62 -13.46 -2.02
N PRO A 144 5.07 -14.51 -2.74
CA PRO A 144 5.98 -15.48 -2.17
C PRO A 144 7.27 -14.81 -1.69
N ALA A 145 7.91 -15.41 -0.67
CA ALA A 145 9.11 -14.85 -0.08
C ALA A 145 10.21 -14.61 -1.12
N VAL A 146 10.76 -13.40 -1.14
CA VAL A 146 11.79 -12.97 -2.08
C VAL A 146 13.02 -12.43 -1.37
N ARG A 147 14.12 -12.32 -2.11
CA ARG A 147 15.29 -11.53 -1.72
C ARG A 147 15.46 -10.37 -2.67
N HIS A 148 15.55 -9.14 -2.11
CA HIS A 148 15.80 -7.94 -2.92
C HIS A 148 16.63 -6.91 -2.13
N GLU A 149 17.82 -6.59 -2.64
CA GLU A 149 18.81 -5.79 -1.92
C GLU A 149 18.52 -4.29 -1.89
N ALA A 150 17.73 -3.78 -2.84
CA ALA A 150 17.55 -2.34 -3.03
C ALA A 150 16.17 -1.82 -2.61
N LEU A 151 15.17 -2.69 -2.39
CA LEU A 151 13.79 -2.28 -2.07
C LEU A 151 13.75 -1.57 -0.72
N ARG A 152 13.22 -0.34 -0.73
CA ARG A 152 13.13 0.53 0.45
C ARG A 152 11.69 0.78 0.89
N THR A 153 10.78 0.79 -0.07
CA THR A 153 9.35 1.04 0.16
C THR A 153 8.55 -0.10 -0.42
N LEU A 154 7.67 -0.66 0.40
CA LEU A 154 6.72 -1.70 0.00
C LEU A 154 5.35 -1.37 0.56
N THR A 155 4.35 -1.22 -0.31
CA THR A 155 2.99 -0.85 0.04
C THR A 155 1.99 -1.82 -0.58
N PHE A 156 1.03 -2.29 0.23
CA PHE A 156 -0.13 -3.03 -0.22
C PHE A 156 -1.40 -2.32 0.25
N GLU A 157 -2.20 -1.86 -0.69
CA GLU A 157 -3.50 -1.25 -0.45
C GLU A 157 -4.59 -2.25 -0.84
N ALA A 158 -5.41 -2.69 0.11
CA ALA A 158 -6.43 -3.70 -0.13
C ALA A 158 -7.63 -3.53 0.80
N GLY A 159 -8.82 -3.90 0.32
CA GLY A 159 -9.99 -4.08 1.18
C GLY A 159 -9.91 -5.38 1.99
N GLY A 160 -9.14 -6.36 1.50
CA GLY A 160 -8.78 -7.59 2.20
C GLY A 160 -7.44 -8.13 1.70
N LEU A 161 -6.40 -8.05 2.53
CA LEU A 161 -5.06 -8.56 2.19
C LEU A 161 -4.92 -10.03 2.60
N PRO A 162 -4.67 -10.96 1.67
CA PRO A 162 -4.49 -12.35 2.03
C PRO A 162 -3.34 -12.56 3.02
N GLY A 163 -3.56 -13.33 4.08
CA GLY A 163 -2.55 -13.62 5.10
C GLY A 163 -1.32 -14.33 4.51
N GLU A 164 -1.45 -15.03 3.39
CA GLU A 164 -0.29 -15.58 2.69
C GLU A 164 0.64 -14.49 2.13
N VAL A 165 0.10 -13.32 1.74
CA VAL A 165 0.91 -12.16 1.32
C VAL A 165 1.67 -11.61 2.52
N VAL A 166 1.01 -11.44 3.66
CA VAL A 166 1.64 -11.00 4.92
C VAL A 166 2.78 -11.96 5.29
N ARG A 167 2.52 -13.28 5.29
CA ARG A 167 3.53 -14.32 5.55
C ARG A 167 4.69 -14.27 4.55
N GLY A 168 4.41 -14.04 3.27
CA GLY A 168 5.42 -13.90 2.22
C GLY A 168 6.33 -12.68 2.45
N VAL A 169 5.73 -11.53 2.78
CA VAL A 169 6.47 -10.30 3.13
C VAL A 169 7.40 -10.55 4.31
N VAL A 170 6.86 -11.04 5.44
CA VAL A 170 7.68 -11.26 6.65
C VAL A 170 8.70 -12.38 6.49
N ALA A 171 8.54 -13.28 5.54
CA ALA A 171 9.53 -14.30 5.20
C ALA A 171 10.62 -13.81 4.24
N SER A 172 10.42 -12.66 3.59
CA SER A 172 11.34 -12.09 2.58
C SER A 172 12.62 -11.54 3.20
N ASP A 173 13.70 -11.52 2.42
CA ASP A 173 15.00 -10.90 2.75
C ASP A 173 15.11 -9.55 2.05
N LEU A 174 14.74 -8.47 2.75
CA LEU A 174 14.68 -7.09 2.26
C LEU A 174 15.55 -6.18 3.15
N PRO A 175 16.88 -6.30 3.08
CA PRO A 175 17.79 -5.64 4.04
C PRO A 175 17.78 -4.10 3.96
N ALA A 176 17.29 -3.54 2.85
CA ALA A 176 17.20 -2.09 2.65
C ALA A 176 15.82 -1.51 2.98
N LEU A 177 14.83 -2.33 3.40
CA LEU A 177 13.46 -1.89 3.62
C LEU A 177 13.38 -0.84 4.75
N GLU A 178 12.88 0.34 4.42
CA GLU A 178 12.73 1.50 5.31
C GLU A 178 11.26 1.83 5.61
N TYR A 179 10.36 1.54 4.65
CA TYR A 179 8.93 1.83 4.70
C TYR A 179 8.15 0.56 4.34
N LEU A 180 7.28 0.13 5.22
CA LEU A 180 6.34 -0.97 4.99
C LEU A 180 4.94 -0.53 5.37
N GLU A 181 4.01 -0.66 4.45
CA GLU A 181 2.59 -0.40 4.67
C GLU A 181 1.76 -1.55 4.14
N MET A 182 0.84 -2.05 4.94
CA MET A 182 -0.10 -3.12 4.59
C MET A 182 -1.48 -2.74 5.09
N TRP A 183 -2.45 -2.64 4.19
CA TRP A 183 -3.87 -2.50 4.53
C TRP A 183 -4.43 -3.90 4.68
N LEU A 184 -4.62 -4.34 5.92
CA LEU A 184 -4.97 -5.72 6.23
C LEU A 184 -6.40 -6.06 5.80
N GLY A 185 -7.31 -5.08 5.83
CA GLY A 185 -8.68 -5.19 5.36
C GLY A 185 -9.57 -6.03 6.26
N VAL A 186 -10.59 -6.63 5.64
CA VAL A 186 -11.64 -7.40 6.30
C VAL A 186 -11.71 -8.83 5.75
N GLU A 187 -12.17 -9.78 6.59
CA GLU A 187 -12.29 -11.20 6.22
C GLU A 187 -13.23 -11.41 5.02
N GLU A 188 -14.29 -10.61 4.91
CA GLU A 188 -15.26 -10.67 3.80
C GLU A 188 -14.59 -10.54 2.41
N TYR A 189 -13.52 -9.74 2.33
CA TYR A 189 -12.75 -9.52 1.09
C TYR A 189 -11.39 -10.23 1.08
N GLY A 190 -11.21 -11.25 1.92
CA GLY A 190 -10.03 -12.11 1.91
C GLY A 190 -8.90 -11.66 2.84
N GLY A 191 -9.16 -10.69 3.72
CA GLY A 191 -8.24 -10.24 4.77
C GLY A 191 -8.19 -11.22 5.94
N ASP A 192 -7.53 -12.37 5.76
CA ASP A 192 -7.48 -13.46 6.74
C ASP A 192 -6.17 -13.47 7.57
N ALA A 193 -5.40 -12.38 7.50
CA ALA A 193 -4.19 -12.23 8.31
C ALA A 193 -4.50 -12.12 9.80
N THR A 194 -3.69 -12.77 10.61
CA THR A 194 -3.78 -12.73 12.08
C THR A 194 -2.56 -12.05 12.70
N VAL A 195 -2.65 -11.66 13.96
CA VAL A 195 -1.48 -11.14 14.71
C VAL A 195 -0.32 -12.16 14.74
N ALA A 196 -0.60 -13.46 14.68
CA ALA A 196 0.44 -14.49 14.62
C ALA A 196 1.26 -14.43 13.33
N ASP A 197 0.63 -14.04 12.21
CA ASP A 197 1.33 -13.85 10.92
C ASP A 197 2.25 -12.63 10.95
N LEU A 198 1.92 -11.61 11.75
CA LEU A 198 2.73 -10.41 11.97
C LEU A 198 3.87 -10.60 12.97
N ALA A 199 3.85 -11.65 13.81
CA ALA A 199 4.82 -11.83 14.88
C ALA A 199 6.28 -11.73 14.44
N PRO A 200 6.74 -12.34 13.32
CA PRO A 200 8.15 -12.23 12.90
C PRO A 200 8.57 -10.80 12.51
N LEU A 201 7.63 -9.97 12.04
CA LEU A 201 7.86 -8.54 11.77
C LEU A 201 7.98 -7.77 13.09
N LEU A 202 7.06 -8.03 14.02
CA LEU A 202 6.96 -7.35 15.30
C LEU A 202 8.15 -7.64 16.21
N ASP A 203 8.82 -8.79 16.08
CA ASP A 203 10.06 -9.14 16.77
C ASP A 203 11.26 -8.22 16.46
N GLY A 204 11.17 -7.40 15.39
CA GLY A 204 12.14 -6.34 15.10
C GLY A 204 13.45 -6.77 14.45
N GLY A 205 13.70 -8.09 14.31
CA GLY A 205 14.93 -8.60 13.71
C GLY A 205 14.91 -8.70 12.19
N ARG A 206 13.73 -8.65 11.58
CA ARG A 206 13.52 -8.98 10.17
C ARG A 206 13.98 -7.90 9.20
N PHE A 207 13.60 -6.65 9.47
CA PHE A 207 13.91 -5.50 8.61
C PHE A 207 14.71 -4.45 9.41
N PRO A 208 16.04 -4.55 9.43
CA PRO A 208 16.87 -3.74 10.33
C PRO A 208 16.90 -2.25 10.02
N ARG A 209 16.43 -1.87 8.82
CA ARG A 209 16.34 -0.46 8.40
C ARG A 209 14.95 0.10 8.47
N LEU A 210 13.95 -0.67 8.89
CA LEU A 210 12.57 -0.22 8.93
C LEU A 210 12.45 1.01 9.84
N ARG A 211 11.78 2.07 9.32
CA ARG A 211 11.55 3.33 10.00
C ARG A 211 10.08 3.71 10.04
N HIS A 212 9.31 3.24 9.07
CA HIS A 212 7.87 3.38 9.03
C HIS A 212 7.20 2.02 8.99
N LEU A 213 6.19 1.85 9.82
CA LEU A 213 5.32 0.67 9.82
C LEU A 213 3.87 1.14 9.79
N GLY A 214 3.16 0.80 8.70
CA GLY A 214 1.71 0.93 8.55
C GLY A 214 1.04 -0.45 8.57
N LEU A 215 0.15 -0.66 9.54
CA LEU A 215 -0.75 -1.81 9.61
C LEU A 215 -2.17 -1.25 9.68
N ARG A 216 -2.70 -0.89 8.53
CA ARG A 216 -3.86 -0.03 8.36
C ARG A 216 -5.11 -0.79 7.95
N ASN A 217 -6.24 -0.08 7.97
CA ASN A 217 -7.49 -0.53 7.36
C ASN A 217 -7.91 -1.94 7.82
N SER A 218 -7.81 -2.23 9.13
CA SER A 218 -7.96 -3.59 9.66
C SER A 218 -9.20 -3.74 10.52
N GLU A 219 -9.94 -4.83 10.33
CA GLU A 219 -11.03 -5.22 11.23
C GLU A 219 -10.53 -5.78 12.58
N ILE A 220 -9.26 -6.22 12.64
CA ILE A 220 -8.61 -6.67 13.88
C ILE A 220 -7.68 -5.60 14.46
N GLN A 221 -8.00 -4.31 14.30
CA GLN A 221 -7.09 -3.22 14.64
C GLN A 221 -6.77 -3.14 16.14
N ASP A 222 -7.67 -3.52 17.02
CA ASP A 222 -7.42 -3.56 18.47
C ASP A 222 -6.39 -4.62 18.85
N GLU A 223 -6.44 -5.80 18.21
CA GLU A 223 -5.47 -6.87 18.38
C GLU A 223 -4.11 -6.48 17.82
N VAL A 224 -4.08 -5.85 16.66
CA VAL A 224 -2.85 -5.31 16.04
C VAL A 224 -2.22 -4.27 16.95
N ALA A 225 -2.99 -3.29 17.43
CA ALA A 225 -2.50 -2.25 18.33
C ALA A 225 -1.94 -2.84 19.65
N THR A 226 -2.64 -3.84 20.20
CA THR A 226 -2.18 -4.55 21.42
C THR A 226 -0.85 -5.26 21.18
N ALA A 227 -0.67 -5.90 20.03
CA ALA A 227 0.58 -6.57 19.69
C ALA A 227 1.72 -5.56 19.47
N VAL A 228 1.45 -4.45 18.77
CA VAL A 228 2.40 -3.36 18.54
C VAL A 228 2.83 -2.70 19.85
N ALA A 229 1.93 -2.55 20.82
CA ALA A 229 2.21 -1.95 22.13
C ALA A 229 3.39 -2.59 22.89
N ALA A 230 3.69 -3.86 22.61
CA ALA A 230 4.80 -4.60 23.21
C ALA A 230 5.89 -5.03 22.21
N ALA A 231 5.76 -4.64 20.94
CA ALA A 231 6.59 -5.15 19.85
C ALA A 231 8.00 -4.53 19.81
N PRO A 232 9.07 -5.34 19.84
CA PRO A 232 10.45 -4.84 19.75
C PRO A 232 10.75 -3.98 18.53
N VAL A 233 10.06 -4.20 17.39
CA VAL A 233 10.24 -3.43 16.17
C VAL A 233 10.02 -1.93 16.39
N VAL A 234 9.11 -1.56 17.28
CA VAL A 234 8.75 -0.15 17.56
C VAL A 234 9.96 0.69 17.96
N ALA A 235 10.92 0.11 18.69
CA ALA A 235 12.11 0.83 19.14
C ALA A 235 12.99 1.39 18.00
N GLN A 236 12.89 0.85 16.79
CA GLN A 236 13.64 1.35 15.62
C GLN A 236 12.83 2.25 14.71
N LEU A 237 11.50 2.34 14.88
CA LEU A 237 10.62 3.13 14.01
C LEU A 237 10.80 4.63 14.25
N ALA A 238 10.49 5.41 13.22
CA ALA A 238 10.31 6.85 13.30
C ALA A 238 8.82 7.23 13.21
N SER A 239 7.99 6.38 12.61
CA SER A 239 6.55 6.59 12.47
C SER A 239 5.79 5.28 12.52
N LEU A 240 4.56 5.35 13.02
CA LEU A 240 3.61 4.24 13.12
C LEU A 240 2.26 4.69 12.59
N ASP A 241 1.64 3.88 11.73
CA ASP A 241 0.33 4.12 11.18
C ASP A 241 -0.59 2.92 11.43
N LEU A 242 -1.68 3.17 12.17
CA LEU A 242 -2.74 2.22 12.48
C LEU A 242 -4.12 2.80 12.12
N SER A 243 -4.14 3.66 11.10
CA SER A 243 -5.32 4.39 10.65
C SER A 243 -6.27 3.53 9.81
N LEU A 244 -7.43 4.10 9.48
CA LEU A 244 -8.43 3.55 8.56
C LEU A 244 -9.14 2.28 9.05
N GLY A 245 -8.82 1.79 10.26
CA GLY A 245 -9.33 0.53 10.79
C GLY A 245 -10.48 0.72 11.77
N VAL A 246 -10.70 -0.32 12.57
CA VAL A 246 -11.70 -0.31 13.63
C VAL A 246 -11.11 -0.16 15.02
N LEU A 247 -9.97 0.52 15.16
CA LEU A 247 -9.33 0.77 16.45
C LEU A 247 -10.33 1.44 17.41
N SER A 248 -10.51 0.83 18.57
CA SER A 248 -11.33 1.36 19.65
C SER A 248 -10.47 1.88 20.81
N ASP A 249 -11.14 2.33 21.87
CA ASP A 249 -10.47 2.67 23.13
C ASP A 249 -9.65 1.52 23.69
N THR A 250 -10.00 0.27 23.40
CA THR A 250 -9.27 -0.92 23.87
C THR A 250 -7.85 -0.97 23.30
N GLY A 251 -7.70 -0.91 21.99
CA GLY A 251 -6.39 -0.91 21.34
C GLY A 251 -5.62 0.39 21.60
N ALA A 252 -6.32 1.53 21.60
CA ALA A 252 -5.70 2.82 21.88
C ALA A 252 -5.11 2.90 23.30
N LEU A 253 -5.81 2.36 24.31
CA LEU A 253 -5.30 2.27 25.69
C LEU A 253 -4.16 1.25 25.81
N ALA A 254 -4.18 0.15 25.05
CA ALA A 254 -3.07 -0.79 25.02
C ALA A 254 -1.78 -0.12 24.51
N LEU A 255 -1.86 0.76 23.49
CA LEU A 255 -0.73 1.56 23.02
C LEU A 255 -0.23 2.53 24.11
N LEU A 256 -1.15 3.17 24.83
CA LEU A 256 -0.82 4.13 25.89
C LEU A 256 -0.14 3.46 27.08
N ASP A 257 -0.60 2.28 27.47
CA ASP A 257 -0.12 1.52 28.63
C ASP A 257 1.09 0.63 28.29
N GLY A 258 1.45 0.52 27.01
CA GLY A 258 2.54 -0.28 26.49
C GLY A 258 3.91 0.37 26.62
N GLN A 259 4.80 0.04 25.69
CA GLN A 259 6.13 0.64 25.64
C GLN A 259 6.06 2.15 25.27
N PRO A 260 7.06 2.97 25.70
CA PRO A 260 7.07 4.39 25.34
C PRO A 260 7.13 4.61 23.82
N LEU A 261 6.22 5.43 23.29
CA LEU A 261 6.17 5.85 21.88
C LEU A 261 6.73 7.27 21.66
N THR A 262 7.24 7.89 22.70
CA THR A 262 7.71 9.29 22.70
C THR A 262 8.96 9.56 21.85
N HIS A 263 9.60 8.52 21.31
CA HIS A 263 10.71 8.62 20.37
C HIS A 263 10.25 8.71 18.90
N LEU A 264 8.98 8.37 18.64
CA LEU A 264 8.38 8.49 17.31
C LEU A 264 8.23 9.97 16.94
N LYS A 265 8.26 10.24 15.64
CA LYS A 265 7.98 11.57 15.10
C LYS A 265 6.51 11.75 14.78
N TRP A 266 5.85 10.68 14.36
CA TRP A 266 4.47 10.69 13.90
C TRP A 266 3.78 9.38 14.24
N ILE A 267 2.53 9.48 14.70
CA ILE A 267 1.61 8.39 14.96
C ILE A 267 0.29 8.74 14.28
N ASP A 268 -0.16 7.89 13.39
CA ASP A 268 -1.44 8.05 12.72
C ASP A 268 -2.45 7.03 13.24
N LEU A 269 -3.56 7.54 13.72
CA LEU A 269 -4.73 6.80 14.19
C LEU A 269 -6.02 7.40 13.62
N HIS A 270 -5.94 8.14 12.48
CA HIS A 270 -7.12 8.78 11.92
C HIS A 270 -8.13 7.74 11.42
N HIS A 271 -9.38 8.18 11.27
CA HIS A 271 -10.49 7.37 10.79
C HIS A 271 -10.65 6.04 11.58
N ASN A 272 -10.73 6.16 12.89
CA ASN A 272 -10.92 5.06 13.83
C ASN A 272 -12.07 5.39 14.82
N PHE A 273 -12.25 4.60 15.86
CA PHE A 273 -13.37 4.69 16.80
C PHE A 273 -12.91 5.03 18.23
N VAL A 274 -11.82 5.79 18.33
CA VAL A 274 -11.27 6.24 19.61
C VAL A 274 -12.12 7.40 20.14
N THR A 275 -12.59 7.28 21.39
CA THR A 275 -13.38 8.35 22.02
C THR A 275 -12.54 9.59 22.26
N GLU A 276 -13.17 10.77 22.33
CA GLU A 276 -12.49 12.03 22.58
C GLU A 276 -11.71 12.03 23.90
N ASP A 277 -12.23 11.35 24.94
CA ASP A 277 -11.54 11.23 26.23
C ASP A 277 -10.22 10.47 26.10
N VAL A 278 -10.22 9.34 25.41
CA VAL A 278 -9.01 8.56 25.14
C VAL A 278 -8.07 9.29 24.18
N ALA A 279 -8.60 9.90 23.13
CA ALA A 279 -7.82 10.72 22.20
C ALA A 279 -7.07 11.86 22.93
N ASN A 280 -7.72 12.54 23.86
CA ASN A 280 -7.07 13.57 24.68
C ASN A 280 -5.97 13.01 25.58
N ARG A 281 -6.13 11.80 26.10
CA ARG A 281 -5.10 11.12 26.90
C ARG A 281 -3.88 10.75 26.03
N LEU A 282 -4.09 10.26 24.81
CA LEU A 282 -3.03 9.94 23.87
C LEU A 282 -2.22 11.19 23.50
N ARG A 283 -2.91 12.28 23.13
CA ARG A 283 -2.24 13.57 22.84
C ARG A 283 -1.45 14.07 24.05
N ALA A 284 -2.03 14.05 25.23
CA ALA A 284 -1.36 14.49 26.47
C ALA A 284 -0.10 13.64 26.80
N ALA A 285 -0.06 12.37 26.38
CA ALA A 285 1.08 11.49 26.62
C ALA A 285 2.22 11.69 25.59
N TRP A 286 1.90 11.99 24.33
CA TRP A 286 2.87 11.92 23.25
C TRP A 286 3.26 13.30 22.67
N GLU A 287 2.33 14.24 22.51
CA GLU A 287 2.61 15.57 21.94
C GLU A 287 3.64 16.40 22.73
N PRO A 288 3.68 16.37 24.10
CA PRO A 288 4.71 17.10 24.83
C PRO A 288 6.14 16.62 24.57
N ALA A 289 6.31 15.39 24.04
CA ALA A 289 7.59 14.84 23.61
C ALA A 289 7.93 15.22 22.15
N GLY A 290 7.04 15.91 21.44
CA GLY A 290 7.22 16.32 20.05
C GLY A 290 6.71 15.30 19.03
N VAL A 291 5.91 14.34 19.45
CA VAL A 291 5.24 13.39 18.54
C VAL A 291 4.05 14.08 17.88
N GLU A 292 3.97 14.07 16.58
CA GLU A 292 2.76 14.47 15.85
C GLU A 292 1.75 13.31 15.89
N VAL A 293 0.52 13.59 16.33
CA VAL A 293 -0.52 12.56 16.53
C VAL A 293 -1.74 12.95 15.71
N ASP A 294 -2.05 12.13 14.68
CA ASP A 294 -3.29 12.27 13.93
C ASP A 294 -4.37 11.36 14.53
N LEU A 295 -5.46 11.97 14.95
CA LEU A 295 -6.69 11.36 15.49
C LEU A 295 -7.90 12.04 14.84
N SER A 296 -7.70 12.57 13.64
CA SER A 296 -8.78 13.19 12.86
C SER A 296 -9.70 12.12 12.31
N GLU A 297 -10.91 12.56 11.97
CA GLU A 297 -11.97 11.74 11.42
C GLU A 297 -12.36 10.54 12.32
N THR A 298 -13.60 10.16 12.26
CA THR A 298 -14.15 8.99 12.97
C THR A 298 -14.75 8.06 11.93
N GLY A 299 -14.51 6.77 12.08
CA GLY A 299 -15.06 5.74 11.20
C GLY A 299 -16.60 5.68 11.24
N ASP A 300 -17.17 5.14 10.18
CA ASP A 300 -18.61 4.90 10.08
C ASP A 300 -19.02 3.67 10.90
N SER A 301 -20.10 3.80 11.65
CA SER A 301 -20.67 2.73 12.46
C SER A 301 -22.17 2.64 12.28
N TRP A 302 -22.71 1.45 12.44
CA TRP A 302 -24.13 1.20 12.42
C TRP A 302 -24.57 0.44 13.67
N GLU A 303 -25.71 0.83 14.26
CA GLU A 303 -26.25 0.22 15.47
C GLU A 303 -27.41 -0.72 15.11
N ASP A 304 -27.34 -1.96 15.60
CA ASP A 304 -28.44 -2.92 15.56
C ASP A 304 -28.74 -3.44 16.97
N GLY A 305 -29.76 -2.85 17.59
CA GLY A 305 -30.07 -3.12 18.97
C GLY A 305 -28.98 -2.68 19.93
N ASP A 306 -28.36 -3.64 20.60
CA ASP A 306 -27.25 -3.39 21.53
C ASP A 306 -25.87 -3.63 20.88
N GLU A 307 -25.83 -4.00 19.59
CA GLU A 307 -24.58 -4.26 18.84
C GLU A 307 -24.20 -3.06 17.99
N ILE A 308 -22.90 -2.69 18.06
CA ILE A 308 -22.30 -1.62 17.24
C ILE A 308 -21.38 -2.28 16.21
N HIS A 309 -21.77 -2.15 14.94
CA HIS A 309 -20.95 -2.59 13.81
C HIS A 309 -20.07 -1.44 13.35
N ARG A 310 -18.78 -1.68 13.28
CA ARG A 310 -17.77 -0.72 12.83
C ARG A 310 -17.19 -1.18 11.51
N TYR A 311 -16.96 -0.24 10.61
CA TYR A 311 -16.41 -0.53 9.29
C TYR A 311 -15.04 0.09 9.14
N THR A 312 -14.16 -0.61 8.43
CA THR A 312 -12.90 -0.02 7.96
C THR A 312 -13.20 1.06 6.93
N ALA A 313 -12.27 1.99 6.74
CA ALA A 313 -12.46 3.11 5.83
C ALA A 313 -12.59 2.68 4.37
N VAL A 314 -11.93 1.57 4.00
CA VAL A 314 -11.88 1.04 2.65
C VAL A 314 -12.05 -0.48 2.72
N ALA A 315 -13.21 -0.98 2.26
CA ALA A 315 -13.47 -2.41 2.15
C ALA A 315 -13.82 -2.79 0.70
N GLU A 316 -14.63 -1.97 0.04
CA GLU A 316 -14.98 -2.07 -1.38
C GLU A 316 -14.25 -1.05 -2.20
#